data_8141fcadc85c997dde47c0d4c2757f7a
#
_entry.id   8141fcadc85c997dde47c0d4c2757f7a
#
_cell.length_a   1.000
_cell.length_b   1.000
_cell.length_c   1.000
_cell.angle_alpha   90.00
_cell.angle_beta   90.00
_cell.angle_gamma   90.00
#
_symmetry.space_group_name_H-M   'P 1'
#
loop_
_entity.id
_entity.type
_entity.pdbx_description
1 polymer ?
#
loop_
_entity_poly.entity_id
_entity_poly.type
_entity_poly.pdbx_seq_one_letter_code
_entity_poly.pdbx_strand_id
1 'polypeptide(L)'
;VTTVPTRTRVLAGAALAAGLFCSAAPAFAALTSPEATAYVVSADALNNNVAVPPQPLSTYPPGGTQTLVGLTVGPFATDAALTATTAGDPTLGTSSASATVDHLTLTLGPALAGDLTGVQATCSADPNGATGNGVIASGTLTVLGIPTTLQANAPKNTSVTVPGLGDVTLNEQSTDANDVLTVNAVHIVLLPALGGANVIVGHVECGGAPAAGAVPMIDAQVGVIGGSLAAAAVLGTVYYRHRA
;
A
#
# COMPACT_ATOMS: atom_id res chain seq x y z
N VAL A 1 -19.46 -17.58 88.03
CA VAL A 1 -19.79 -18.18 86.73
C VAL A 1 -19.24 -17.24 85.70
N THR A 2 -18.08 -17.60 85.07
CA THR A 2 -17.37 -16.78 84.15
C THR A 2 -17.51 -17.42 82.78
N THR A 3 -18.26 -16.76 81.87
CA THR A 3 -18.43 -17.19 80.51
C THR A 3 -17.30 -16.61 79.62
N VAL A 4 -16.56 -17.52 78.94
CA VAL A 4 -15.51 -17.18 77.98
C VAL A 4 -16.15 -17.05 76.57
N PRO A 5 -15.92 -16.00 75.86
CA PRO A 5 -16.42 -15.90 74.49
C PRO A 5 -15.47 -16.57 73.45
N THR A 6 -16.03 -17.47 72.67
CA THR A 6 -15.37 -18.17 71.54
C THR A 6 -15.11 -17.20 70.40
N ARG A 7 -13.85 -16.96 70.05
CA ARG A 7 -13.44 -16.17 68.91
C ARG A 7 -13.48 -17.00 67.62
N THR A 8 -14.42 -16.71 66.77
CA THR A 8 -14.50 -17.24 65.43
C THR A 8 -13.45 -16.53 64.54
N ARG A 9 -12.47 -17.23 64.06
CA ARG A 9 -11.49 -16.72 63.08
C ARG A 9 -12.09 -16.86 61.69
N VAL A 10 -12.45 -15.74 61.08
CA VAL A 10 -12.80 -15.65 59.66
C VAL A 10 -11.50 -15.58 58.87
N LEU A 11 -11.17 -16.64 58.15
CA LEU A 11 -10.09 -16.66 57.16
C LEU A 11 -10.61 -15.95 55.87
N ALA A 12 -10.16 -14.70 55.67
CA ALA A 12 -10.37 -14.00 54.43
C ALA A 12 -9.43 -14.59 53.37
N GLY A 13 -9.98 -15.40 52.47
CA GLY A 13 -9.28 -15.87 51.29
C GLY A 13 -9.14 -14.73 50.26
N ALA A 14 -7.92 -14.21 50.08
CA ALA A 14 -7.60 -13.30 49.01
C ALA A 14 -7.56 -14.09 47.69
N ALA A 15 -8.60 -13.93 46.86
CA ALA A 15 -8.59 -14.42 45.49
C ALA A 15 -7.73 -13.46 44.65
N LEU A 16 -6.52 -13.84 44.27
CA LEU A 16 -5.71 -13.19 43.24
C LEU A 16 -6.38 -13.44 41.90
N ALA A 17 -7.13 -12.45 41.41
CA ALA A 17 -7.57 -12.39 40.04
C ALA A 17 -6.35 -11.97 39.18
N ALA A 18 -5.61 -12.95 38.64
CA ALA A 18 -4.63 -12.72 37.58
C ALA A 18 -5.39 -12.34 36.31
N GLY A 19 -5.51 -11.04 36.05
CA GLY A 19 -6.05 -10.51 34.79
C GLY A 19 -5.08 -10.83 33.65
N LEU A 20 -5.43 -11.80 32.81
CA LEU A 20 -4.81 -12.01 31.51
C LEU A 20 -5.18 -10.83 30.60
N PHE A 21 -4.29 -9.84 30.53
CA PHE A 21 -4.34 -8.87 29.45
C PHE A 21 -3.92 -9.58 28.15
N CYS A 22 -4.87 -10.17 27.43
CA CYS A 22 -4.69 -10.47 26.02
C CYS A 22 -4.56 -9.10 25.30
N SER A 23 -3.34 -8.65 25.04
CA SER A 23 -3.08 -7.62 24.07
C SER A 23 -3.48 -8.19 22.69
N ALA A 24 -4.71 -7.89 22.24
CA ALA A 24 -5.08 -8.11 20.86
C ALA A 24 -4.16 -7.21 20.02
N ALA A 25 -3.20 -7.80 19.33
CA ALA A 25 -2.49 -7.10 18.26
C ALA A 25 -3.56 -6.63 17.28
N PRO A 26 -3.45 -5.39 16.74
CA PRO A 26 -4.36 -4.94 15.71
C PRO A 26 -4.30 -5.96 14.56
N ALA A 27 -5.40 -6.62 14.29
CA ALA A 27 -5.53 -7.45 13.10
C ALA A 27 -5.57 -6.48 11.92
N PHE A 28 -4.48 -6.34 11.21
CA PHE A 28 -4.51 -5.71 9.88
C PHE A 28 -5.42 -6.57 9.02
N ALA A 29 -6.36 -5.92 8.35
CA ALA A 29 -7.23 -6.62 7.41
C ALA A 29 -6.36 -7.00 6.21
N ALA A 30 -5.90 -8.23 6.15
CA ALA A 30 -5.23 -8.76 4.98
C ALA A 30 -6.21 -8.74 3.78
N LEU A 31 -5.70 -8.43 2.59
CA LEU A 31 -6.47 -8.52 1.36
C LEU A 31 -7.07 -9.93 1.24
N THR A 32 -8.32 -10.02 0.82
CA THR A 32 -9.01 -11.29 0.59
C THR A 32 -8.70 -11.90 -0.78
N SER A 33 -8.20 -11.09 -1.70
CA SER A 33 -7.74 -11.47 -3.05
C SER A 33 -6.60 -10.56 -3.48
N PRO A 34 -5.65 -11.06 -4.28
CA PRO A 34 -4.59 -10.21 -4.82
C PRO A 34 -5.19 -9.17 -5.77
N GLU A 35 -4.59 -7.98 -5.78
CA GLU A 35 -5.04 -6.88 -6.64
C GLU A 35 -3.86 -6.15 -7.25
N ALA A 36 -4.06 -5.56 -8.43
CA ALA A 36 -3.09 -4.71 -9.07
C ALA A 36 -3.76 -3.63 -9.93
N THR A 37 -3.12 -2.45 -9.99
CA THR A 37 -3.52 -1.34 -10.84
C THR A 37 -2.29 -0.80 -11.56
N ALA A 38 -2.44 -0.42 -12.82
CA ALA A 38 -1.43 0.28 -13.59
C ALA A 38 -2.03 1.35 -14.48
N TYR A 39 -1.40 2.53 -14.52
CA TYR A 39 -1.64 3.55 -15.55
C TYR A 39 -0.37 4.34 -15.83
N VAL A 40 -0.29 4.94 -17.03
CA VAL A 40 0.92 5.65 -17.44
C VAL A 40 0.89 7.12 -17.06
N VAL A 41 -0.24 7.79 -17.27
CA VAL A 41 -0.37 9.23 -16.99
C VAL A 41 -1.67 9.53 -16.25
N SER A 42 -1.59 10.47 -15.32
CA SER A 42 -2.75 11.18 -14.76
C SER A 42 -2.35 12.59 -14.34
N ALA A 43 -3.29 13.53 -14.36
CA ALA A 43 -3.05 14.88 -13.85
C ALA A 43 -4.34 15.54 -13.37
N ASP A 44 -4.23 16.24 -12.23
CA ASP A 44 -5.17 17.25 -11.78
C ASP A 44 -4.39 18.55 -11.63
N ALA A 45 -4.72 19.56 -12.43
CA ALA A 45 -3.95 20.79 -12.48
C ALA A 45 -4.85 22.03 -12.61
N LEU A 46 -4.27 23.20 -12.27
CA LEU A 46 -4.88 24.53 -12.42
C LEU A 46 -6.24 24.62 -11.72
N ASN A 47 -6.33 24.21 -10.44
CA ASN A 47 -7.56 24.18 -9.66
C ASN A 47 -8.67 23.34 -10.34
N ASN A 48 -8.32 22.14 -10.82
CA ASN A 48 -9.19 21.20 -11.53
C ASN A 48 -9.70 21.70 -12.90
N ASN A 49 -9.11 22.76 -13.49
CA ASN A 49 -9.43 23.15 -14.86
C ASN A 49 -8.79 22.21 -15.90
N VAL A 50 -7.80 21.43 -15.52
CA VAL A 50 -7.19 20.38 -16.33
C VAL A 50 -7.26 19.09 -15.51
N ALA A 51 -8.15 18.18 -15.88
CA ALA A 51 -8.24 16.85 -15.31
C ALA A 51 -7.97 15.81 -16.39
N VAL A 52 -6.90 15.04 -16.22
CA VAL A 52 -6.57 13.89 -17.08
C VAL A 52 -6.75 12.64 -16.22
N PRO A 53 -7.79 11.85 -16.47
CA PRO A 53 -7.99 10.61 -15.72
C PRO A 53 -6.84 9.64 -15.98
N PRO A 54 -6.61 8.65 -15.09
CA PRO A 54 -5.61 7.60 -15.29
C PRO A 54 -5.74 6.91 -16.65
N GLN A 55 -4.68 6.94 -17.49
CA GLN A 55 -4.70 6.32 -18.82
C GLN A 55 -3.31 5.95 -19.37
N PRO A 56 -3.22 4.88 -20.23
CA PRO A 56 -4.22 3.82 -20.24
C PRO A 56 -4.30 3.16 -18.86
N LEU A 57 -5.47 2.67 -18.47
CA LEU A 57 -5.70 2.04 -17.15
C LEU A 57 -5.88 0.54 -17.32
N SER A 58 -5.11 -0.25 -16.60
CA SER A 58 -5.29 -1.69 -16.43
C SER A 58 -5.48 -2.02 -14.96
N THR A 59 -6.38 -2.95 -14.64
CA THR A 59 -6.64 -3.41 -13.28
C THR A 59 -6.72 -4.93 -13.23
N TYR A 60 -6.27 -5.52 -12.14
CA TYR A 60 -6.46 -6.94 -11.85
C TYR A 60 -7.27 -7.08 -10.55
N PRO A 61 -8.32 -7.93 -10.52
CA PRO A 61 -8.93 -8.69 -11.61
C PRO A 61 -9.65 -7.80 -12.66
N PRO A 62 -9.79 -8.21 -13.95
CA PRO A 62 -9.33 -9.49 -14.55
C PRO A 62 -7.87 -9.47 -15.02
N GLY A 63 -7.22 -8.31 -15.09
CA GLY A 63 -5.88 -8.15 -15.63
C GLY A 63 -5.83 -8.03 -17.16
N GLY A 64 -4.63 -7.83 -17.68
CA GLY A 64 -4.36 -7.68 -19.10
C GLY A 64 -3.48 -6.49 -19.43
N THR A 65 -3.31 -6.24 -20.72
CA THR A 65 -2.52 -5.11 -21.24
C THR A 65 -3.44 -4.12 -21.93
N GLN A 66 -3.32 -2.86 -21.55
CA GLN A 66 -3.94 -1.73 -22.21
C GLN A 66 -2.86 -0.88 -22.86
N THR A 67 -3.04 -0.55 -24.14
CA THR A 67 -2.09 0.26 -24.89
C THR A 67 -2.81 1.43 -25.54
N LEU A 68 -2.22 2.62 -25.43
CA LEU A 68 -2.66 3.82 -26.10
C LEU A 68 -1.50 4.37 -26.93
N VAL A 69 -1.71 4.60 -28.22
CA VAL A 69 -0.70 5.12 -29.14
C VAL A 69 -1.02 6.55 -29.53
N GLY A 70 -0.04 7.44 -29.39
CA GLY A 70 -0.20 8.83 -29.76
C GLY A 70 -1.19 9.57 -28.85
N LEU A 71 -0.73 10.03 -27.70
CA LEU A 71 -1.53 10.79 -26.75
C LEU A 71 -1.27 12.29 -26.89
N THR A 72 -2.34 13.08 -26.99
CA THR A 72 -2.30 14.53 -26.76
C THR A 72 -3.52 14.88 -25.93
N VAL A 73 -3.34 14.99 -24.61
CA VAL A 73 -4.42 15.28 -23.67
C VAL A 73 -3.92 16.09 -22.48
N GLY A 74 -4.61 17.18 -22.17
CA GLY A 74 -4.20 18.07 -21.11
C GLY A 74 -2.75 18.52 -21.25
N PRO A 75 -1.90 18.30 -20.23
CA PRO A 75 -0.49 18.68 -20.27
C PRO A 75 0.43 17.68 -21.00
N PHE A 76 -0.08 16.51 -21.40
CA PHE A 76 0.73 15.42 -21.95
C PHE A 76 0.67 15.36 -23.47
N ALA A 77 1.82 15.14 -24.10
CA ALA A 77 1.93 14.76 -25.50
C ALA A 77 3.00 13.69 -25.70
N THR A 78 2.70 12.69 -26.51
CA THR A 78 3.62 11.64 -26.92
C THR A 78 3.16 11.04 -28.27
N ASP A 79 4.09 10.62 -29.09
CA ASP A 79 3.89 9.77 -30.25
C ASP A 79 4.22 8.29 -29.96
N ALA A 80 4.84 8.03 -28.83
CA ALA A 80 5.14 6.68 -28.35
C ALA A 80 3.90 5.94 -27.84
N ALA A 81 4.01 4.64 -27.68
CA ALA A 81 3.00 3.83 -27.03
C ALA A 81 3.10 3.97 -25.52
N LEU A 82 1.94 4.22 -24.90
CA LEU A 82 1.77 4.09 -23.45
C LEU A 82 1.18 2.71 -23.18
N THR A 83 1.81 1.94 -22.30
CA THR A 83 1.37 0.58 -22.00
C THR A 83 1.20 0.39 -20.52
N ALA A 84 0.03 -0.07 -20.11
CA ALA A 84 -0.29 -0.48 -18.74
C ALA A 84 -0.67 -1.96 -18.73
N THR A 85 -0.04 -2.75 -17.90
CA THR A 85 -0.26 -4.20 -17.79
C THR A 85 -0.46 -4.58 -16.34
N THR A 86 -1.45 -5.42 -16.08
CA THR A 86 -1.66 -6.05 -14.77
C THR A 86 -1.92 -7.53 -14.93
N ALA A 87 -1.45 -8.33 -13.98
CA ALA A 87 -1.68 -9.76 -13.91
C ALA A 87 -1.73 -10.21 -12.45
N GLY A 88 -2.27 -11.40 -12.22
CA GLY A 88 -2.28 -12.02 -10.89
C GLY A 88 -2.74 -13.47 -10.95
N ASP A 89 -2.57 -14.16 -9.85
CA ASP A 89 -3.04 -15.53 -9.63
C ASP A 89 -3.67 -15.62 -8.23
N PRO A 90 -4.99 -15.79 -8.14
CA PRO A 90 -5.68 -15.88 -6.85
C PRO A 90 -5.36 -17.18 -6.12
N THR A 91 -4.90 -18.23 -6.84
CA THR A 91 -4.51 -19.49 -6.22
C THR A 91 -3.20 -19.36 -5.46
N LEU A 92 -2.27 -18.58 -6.03
CA LEU A 92 -0.97 -18.30 -5.43
C LEU A 92 -1.00 -17.07 -4.54
N GLY A 93 -2.06 -16.25 -4.60
CA GLY A 93 -2.15 -14.99 -3.89
C GLY A 93 -1.21 -13.90 -4.42
N THR A 94 -0.85 -13.96 -5.71
CA THR A 94 0.14 -13.06 -6.32
C THR A 94 -0.51 -12.04 -7.24
N SER A 95 0.12 -10.86 -7.35
CA SER A 95 -0.22 -9.83 -8.32
C SER A 95 1.02 -9.16 -8.89
N SER A 96 0.88 -8.54 -10.06
CA SER A 96 1.93 -7.73 -10.68
C SER A 96 1.35 -6.63 -11.55
N ALA A 97 2.08 -5.52 -11.67
CA ALA A 97 1.71 -4.40 -12.51
C ALA A 97 2.94 -3.76 -13.17
N SER A 98 2.73 -3.19 -14.35
CA SER A 98 3.73 -2.43 -15.09
C SER A 98 3.09 -1.30 -15.86
N ALA A 99 3.70 -0.11 -15.83
CA ALA A 99 3.33 1.06 -16.63
C ALA A 99 4.57 1.59 -17.32
N THR A 100 4.51 1.77 -18.65
CA THR A 100 5.67 2.17 -19.46
C THR A 100 5.31 3.19 -20.53
N VAL A 101 6.22 4.13 -20.77
CA VAL A 101 6.24 5.02 -21.93
C VAL A 101 7.68 5.35 -22.33
N ASP A 102 7.99 5.24 -23.63
CA ASP A 102 9.35 5.48 -24.12
C ASP A 102 9.71 6.97 -24.12
N HIS A 103 8.77 7.84 -24.51
CA HIS A 103 8.97 9.29 -24.54
C HIS A 103 7.67 10.00 -24.23
N LEU A 104 7.75 11.02 -23.36
CA LEU A 104 6.59 11.83 -22.95
C LEU A 104 7.01 13.29 -22.75
N THR A 105 6.31 14.20 -23.38
CA THR A 105 6.40 15.63 -23.08
C THR A 105 5.27 16.06 -22.16
N LEU A 106 5.58 16.97 -21.25
CA LEU A 106 4.66 17.55 -20.28
C LEU A 106 4.70 19.07 -20.42
N THR A 107 3.54 19.73 -20.51
CA THR A 107 3.45 21.19 -20.58
C THR A 107 2.30 21.70 -19.71
N LEU A 108 2.62 22.38 -18.61
CA LEU A 108 1.66 23.03 -17.72
C LEU A 108 1.82 24.55 -17.80
N GLY A 109 1.22 25.13 -18.84
CA GLY A 109 1.32 26.55 -19.13
C GLY A 109 2.77 27.01 -19.31
N PRO A 110 3.08 28.29 -19.01
CA PRO A 110 4.45 28.81 -19.11
C PRO A 110 5.32 28.43 -17.91
N ALA A 111 4.75 27.85 -16.86
CA ALA A 111 5.43 27.60 -15.60
C ALA A 111 6.24 26.30 -15.62
N LEU A 112 5.78 25.27 -16.32
CA LEU A 112 6.42 23.94 -16.32
C LEU A 112 6.36 23.33 -17.72
N ALA A 113 7.51 22.95 -18.24
CA ALA A 113 7.69 22.04 -19.36
C ALA A 113 8.55 20.85 -18.93
N GLY A 114 8.23 19.66 -19.39
CA GLY A 114 8.97 18.43 -19.10
C GLY A 114 9.22 17.61 -20.34
N ASP A 115 10.35 16.95 -20.37
CA ASP A 115 10.71 15.94 -21.36
C ASP A 115 11.23 14.72 -20.60
N LEU A 116 10.54 13.60 -20.72
CA LEU A 116 10.82 12.36 -20.01
C LEU A 116 11.03 11.23 -21.01
N THR A 117 12.08 10.44 -20.82
CA THR A 117 12.40 9.31 -21.68
C THR A 117 12.54 8.02 -20.87
N GLY A 118 12.00 6.93 -21.40
CA GLY A 118 12.11 5.59 -20.79
C GLY A 118 11.52 5.56 -19.38
N VAL A 119 10.30 6.05 -19.21
CA VAL A 119 9.60 5.99 -17.92
C VAL A 119 9.01 4.61 -17.74
N GLN A 120 9.30 4.00 -16.61
CA GLN A 120 8.75 2.70 -16.22
C GLN A 120 8.46 2.66 -14.73
N ALA A 121 7.29 2.17 -14.35
CA ALA A 121 6.97 1.73 -13.01
C ALA A 121 6.61 0.25 -13.05
N THR A 122 7.09 -0.52 -12.07
CA THR A 122 6.81 -1.95 -11.92
C THR A 122 6.57 -2.29 -10.47
N CYS A 123 5.68 -3.24 -10.21
CA CYS A 123 5.56 -3.87 -8.91
C CYS A 123 5.18 -5.35 -9.04
N SER A 124 5.43 -6.08 -7.98
CA SER A 124 5.02 -7.47 -7.82
C SER A 124 4.77 -7.74 -6.35
N ALA A 125 3.71 -8.46 -6.05
CA ALA A 125 3.31 -8.82 -4.69
C ALA A 125 3.00 -10.31 -4.59
N ASP A 126 3.31 -10.86 -3.43
CA ASP A 126 2.96 -12.22 -3.02
C ASP A 126 2.41 -12.19 -1.58
N PRO A 127 2.00 -13.34 -0.98
CA PRO A 127 1.49 -13.40 0.38
C PRO A 127 2.47 -12.92 1.47
N ASN A 128 3.75 -12.71 1.14
CA ASN A 128 4.79 -12.30 2.09
C ASN A 128 5.13 -10.80 1.96
N GLY A 129 4.62 -10.13 0.95
CA GLY A 129 4.81 -8.69 0.75
C GLY A 129 4.94 -8.29 -0.71
N ALA A 130 5.16 -6.99 -0.93
CA ALA A 130 5.28 -6.40 -2.24
C ALA A 130 6.64 -5.73 -2.46
N THR A 131 7.11 -5.76 -3.70
CA THR A 131 8.33 -5.07 -4.15
C THR A 131 8.05 -4.31 -5.43
N GLY A 132 8.74 -3.18 -5.65
CA GLY A 132 8.52 -2.39 -6.85
C GLY A 132 9.67 -1.43 -7.13
N ASN A 133 9.65 -0.84 -8.31
CA ASN A 133 10.64 0.13 -8.73
C ASN A 133 10.07 1.08 -9.78
N GLY A 134 10.40 2.38 -9.64
CA GLY A 134 10.12 3.42 -10.61
C GLY A 134 11.42 3.95 -11.21
N VAL A 135 11.52 3.95 -12.53
CA VAL A 135 12.73 4.43 -13.22
C VAL A 135 12.39 5.39 -14.35
N ILE A 136 13.33 6.26 -14.65
CA ILE A 136 13.41 7.04 -15.89
C ILE A 136 14.80 6.81 -16.50
N ALA A 137 14.90 6.73 -17.82
CA ALA A 137 16.19 6.66 -18.50
C ALA A 137 16.85 8.04 -18.52
N SER A 138 16.08 9.09 -18.82
CA SER A 138 16.47 10.49 -18.69
C SER A 138 15.25 11.38 -18.51
N GLY A 139 15.44 12.57 -17.98
CA GLY A 139 14.40 13.56 -17.85
C GLY A 139 14.91 14.96 -17.59
N THR A 140 14.21 15.95 -18.14
CA THR A 140 14.47 17.36 -17.87
C THR A 140 13.13 18.04 -17.58
N LEU A 141 13.06 18.78 -16.49
CA LEU A 141 11.96 19.69 -16.18
C LEU A 141 12.46 21.12 -16.33
N THR A 142 11.79 21.91 -17.14
CA THR A 142 12.06 23.33 -17.26
C THR A 142 11.01 24.11 -16.48
N VAL A 143 11.46 24.81 -15.46
CA VAL A 143 10.61 25.55 -14.54
C VAL A 143 10.91 27.03 -14.67
N LEU A 144 9.89 27.81 -15.05
CA LEU A 144 10.06 29.26 -15.31
C LEU A 144 11.29 29.56 -16.19
N GLY A 145 11.56 28.70 -17.17
CA GLY A 145 12.71 28.80 -18.07
C GLY A 145 14.02 28.21 -17.54
N ILE A 146 14.07 27.71 -16.31
CA ILE A 146 15.28 27.11 -15.71
C ILE A 146 15.21 25.59 -15.87
N PRO A 147 16.13 24.96 -16.63
CA PRO A 147 16.15 23.52 -16.79
C PRO A 147 16.72 22.83 -15.54
N THR A 148 16.03 21.78 -15.09
CA THR A 148 16.44 20.87 -14.00
C THR A 148 16.51 19.46 -14.56
N THR A 149 17.70 18.86 -14.55
CA THR A 149 17.87 17.46 -14.97
C THR A 149 17.43 16.52 -13.87
N LEU A 150 16.60 15.56 -14.21
CA LEU A 150 16.18 14.50 -13.29
C LEU A 150 17.19 13.36 -13.27
N GLN A 151 17.40 12.79 -12.09
CA GLN A 151 18.33 11.68 -11.91
C GLN A 151 17.76 10.39 -12.53
N ALA A 152 18.49 9.82 -13.48
CA ALA A 152 18.18 8.50 -14.02
C ALA A 152 18.29 7.41 -12.93
N ASN A 153 17.37 6.46 -12.91
CA ASN A 153 17.35 5.34 -11.97
C ASN A 153 17.50 5.80 -10.49
N ALA A 154 16.74 6.82 -10.12
CA ALA A 154 16.81 7.42 -8.79
C ALA A 154 16.50 6.38 -7.70
N PRO A 155 17.18 6.45 -6.54
CA PRO A 155 16.78 5.69 -5.36
C PRO A 155 15.32 5.92 -4.97
N LYS A 156 14.76 4.99 -4.21
CA LYS A 156 13.39 5.11 -3.65
C LYS A 156 13.19 6.46 -2.96
N ASN A 157 12.07 7.11 -3.28
CA ASN A 157 11.62 8.35 -2.66
C ASN A 157 12.64 9.51 -2.81
N THR A 158 13.32 9.60 -3.95
CA THR A 158 14.23 10.73 -4.24
C THR A 158 13.42 11.98 -4.52
N SER A 159 13.49 12.97 -3.63
CA SER A 159 12.83 14.26 -3.79
C SER A 159 13.77 15.29 -4.39
N VAL A 160 13.28 16.00 -5.39
CA VAL A 160 13.94 17.16 -6.02
C VAL A 160 13.05 18.37 -5.78
N THR A 161 13.41 19.20 -4.80
CA THR A 161 12.68 20.46 -4.56
C THR A 161 13.07 21.47 -5.61
N VAL A 162 12.08 21.98 -6.34
CA VAL A 162 12.26 23.04 -7.33
C VAL A 162 11.75 24.36 -6.74
N PRO A 163 12.66 25.31 -6.40
CA PRO A 163 12.30 26.54 -5.72
C PRO A 163 11.20 27.30 -6.46
N GLY A 164 10.12 27.68 -5.77
CA GLY A 164 9.00 28.42 -6.32
C GLY A 164 8.03 27.64 -7.17
N LEU A 165 8.25 26.34 -7.38
CA LEU A 165 7.37 25.47 -8.13
C LEU A 165 6.63 24.44 -7.25
N GLY A 166 7.37 23.68 -6.45
CA GLY A 166 6.86 22.55 -5.69
C GLY A 166 7.90 21.44 -5.58
N ASP A 167 7.44 20.22 -5.41
CA ASP A 167 8.26 19.03 -5.23
C ASP A 167 8.08 18.05 -6.39
N VAL A 168 9.18 17.43 -6.78
CA VAL A 168 9.21 16.30 -7.72
C VAL A 168 9.79 15.11 -7.00
N THR A 169 9.03 14.04 -6.90
CA THR A 169 9.49 12.79 -6.31
C THR A 169 9.72 11.75 -7.40
N LEU A 170 10.92 11.20 -7.44
CA LEU A 170 11.30 10.12 -8.35
C LEU A 170 11.26 8.80 -7.59
N ASN A 171 10.79 7.74 -8.25
CA ASN A 171 10.68 6.40 -7.66
C ASN A 171 9.97 6.46 -6.29
N GLU A 172 8.85 7.19 -6.25
CA GLU A 172 8.04 7.30 -5.06
C GLU A 172 7.42 5.96 -4.73
N GLN A 173 7.55 5.52 -3.49
CA GLN A 173 7.01 4.25 -3.03
C GLN A 173 6.39 4.43 -1.65
N SER A 174 5.17 3.95 -1.50
CA SER A 174 4.46 3.88 -0.23
C SER A 174 3.72 2.55 -0.12
N THR A 175 3.53 2.09 1.11
CA THR A 175 2.75 0.88 1.41
C THR A 175 1.62 1.30 2.34
N ASP A 176 0.41 0.88 2.03
CA ASP A 176 -0.77 1.17 2.85
C ASP A 176 -0.94 0.19 4.01
N ALA A 177 -2.04 0.34 4.77
CA ALA A 177 -2.36 -0.52 5.92
C ALA A 177 -2.76 -1.96 5.51
N ASN A 178 -2.99 -2.22 4.23
CA ASN A 178 -3.34 -3.54 3.67
C ASN A 178 -2.15 -4.19 2.97
N ASP A 179 -0.93 -3.66 3.15
CA ASP A 179 0.29 -4.09 2.48
C ASP A 179 0.27 -3.93 0.95
N VAL A 180 -0.59 -3.04 0.43
CA VAL A 180 -0.57 -2.66 -0.98
C VAL A 180 0.56 -1.66 -1.23
N LEU A 181 1.48 -2.04 -2.09
CA LEU A 181 2.58 -1.17 -2.52
C LEU A 181 2.15 -0.31 -3.69
N THR A 182 2.28 0.99 -3.54
CA THR A 182 2.15 1.98 -4.60
C THR A 182 3.53 2.43 -5.07
N VAL A 183 3.75 2.49 -6.38
CA VAL A 183 4.98 3.02 -6.99
C VAL A 183 4.63 4.05 -8.06
N ASN A 184 5.19 5.26 -7.95
CA ASN A 184 5.17 6.27 -8.99
C ASN A 184 6.58 6.48 -9.53
N ALA A 185 6.79 6.35 -10.85
CA ALA A 185 8.12 6.62 -11.43
C ALA A 185 8.47 8.11 -11.32
N VAL A 186 7.50 8.99 -11.62
CA VAL A 186 7.61 10.46 -11.45
C VAL A 186 6.31 10.99 -10.86
N HIS A 187 6.40 11.70 -9.76
CA HIS A 187 5.28 12.41 -9.12
C HIS A 187 5.65 13.89 -8.95
N ILE A 188 4.85 14.78 -9.51
CA ILE A 188 5.06 16.23 -9.49
C ILE A 188 3.90 16.88 -8.75
N VAL A 189 4.21 17.62 -7.69
CA VAL A 189 3.25 18.39 -6.91
C VAL A 189 3.59 19.87 -7.00
N LEU A 190 2.75 20.66 -7.70
CA LEU A 190 2.95 22.09 -7.81
C LEU A 190 2.30 22.85 -6.67
N LEU A 191 2.91 23.98 -6.30
CA LEU A 191 2.36 24.87 -5.28
C LEU A 191 1.01 25.47 -5.71
N PRO A 192 0.07 25.68 -4.79
CA PRO A 192 -1.22 26.33 -5.07
C PRO A 192 -1.10 27.72 -5.71
N ALA A 193 -0.02 28.45 -5.39
CA ALA A 193 0.27 29.76 -5.99
C ALA A 193 0.46 29.74 -7.52
N LEU A 194 0.78 28.56 -8.06
CA LEU A 194 0.91 28.30 -9.50
C LEU A 194 -0.35 27.61 -10.09
N GLY A 195 -1.45 27.63 -9.35
CA GLY A 195 -2.70 26.97 -9.73
C GLY A 195 -2.82 25.54 -9.19
N GLY A 196 -1.83 25.05 -8.46
CA GLY A 196 -1.79 23.66 -7.97
C GLY A 196 -1.73 22.66 -9.12
N ALA A 197 -1.01 21.60 -8.97
CA ALA A 197 -1.11 20.42 -9.83
C ALA A 197 -0.62 19.19 -9.08
N ASN A 198 -1.22 18.07 -9.40
CA ASN A 198 -0.78 16.75 -9.05
C ASN A 198 -0.65 15.96 -10.35
N VAL A 199 0.58 15.63 -10.73
CA VAL A 199 0.90 14.97 -12.00
C VAL A 199 1.66 13.70 -11.71
N ILE A 200 1.15 12.58 -12.21
CA ILE A 200 1.80 11.28 -12.05
C ILE A 200 2.12 10.70 -13.42
N VAL A 201 3.36 10.22 -13.57
CA VAL A 201 3.81 9.49 -14.76
C VAL A 201 4.40 8.16 -14.33
N GLY A 202 3.84 7.07 -14.84
CA GLY A 202 4.19 5.71 -14.46
C GLY A 202 3.73 5.37 -13.04
N HIS A 203 2.50 4.86 -12.93
CA HIS A 203 1.89 4.44 -11.65
C HIS A 203 1.56 2.97 -11.67
N VAL A 204 1.90 2.29 -10.57
CA VAL A 204 1.47 0.92 -10.32
C VAL A 204 1.15 0.70 -8.85
N GLU A 205 0.18 -0.18 -8.61
CA GLU A 205 -0.18 -0.70 -7.29
C GLU A 205 -0.22 -2.22 -7.33
N CYS A 206 0.29 -2.88 -6.30
CA CYS A 206 0.25 -4.33 -6.15
C CYS A 206 0.00 -4.72 -4.71
N GLY A 207 -0.96 -5.60 -4.48
CA GLY A 207 -1.24 -6.22 -3.20
C GLY A 207 -1.31 -7.74 -3.32
N GLY A 208 -0.58 -8.44 -2.46
CA GLY A 208 -0.67 -9.89 -2.31
C GLY A 208 -1.81 -10.28 -1.39
N ALA A 209 -2.30 -11.50 -1.52
CA ALA A 209 -3.29 -12.07 -0.63
C ALA A 209 -2.87 -13.47 -0.18
N PRO A 210 -3.38 -14.00 0.94
CA PRO A 210 -3.16 -15.41 1.28
C PRO A 210 -3.54 -16.32 0.12
N ALA A 211 -2.70 -17.30 -0.18
CA ALA A 211 -2.97 -18.27 -1.24
C ALA A 211 -4.32 -18.96 -1.00
N ALA A 212 -5.12 -19.15 -2.06
CA ALA A 212 -6.42 -19.82 -1.96
C ALA A 212 -6.24 -21.23 -1.37
N GLY A 213 -6.94 -21.53 -0.28
CA GLY A 213 -6.80 -22.78 0.45
C GLY A 213 -5.78 -22.78 1.59
N ALA A 214 -5.03 -21.70 1.79
CA ALA A 214 -4.28 -21.50 3.02
C ALA A 214 -5.26 -21.32 4.19
N VAL A 215 -5.59 -22.39 4.88
CA VAL A 215 -6.32 -22.29 6.15
C VAL A 215 -5.39 -21.64 7.17
N PRO A 216 -5.84 -20.60 7.92
CA PRO A 216 -5.04 -20.07 9.01
C PRO A 216 -4.69 -21.23 9.96
N MET A 217 -3.44 -21.65 9.97
CA MET A 217 -2.96 -22.58 10.97
C MET A 217 -3.03 -21.84 12.29
N ILE A 218 -4.07 -22.12 13.08
CA ILE A 218 -4.09 -21.71 14.49
C ILE A 218 -2.82 -22.28 15.07
N ASP A 219 -1.94 -21.40 15.52
CA ASP A 219 -0.68 -21.79 16.14
C ASP A 219 -1.00 -22.88 17.18
N ALA A 220 -0.39 -24.06 17.01
CA ALA A 220 -0.68 -25.21 17.84
C ALA A 220 -0.49 -24.91 19.35
N GLN A 221 0.30 -23.90 19.68
CA GLN A 221 0.47 -23.41 21.06
C GLN A 221 -0.80 -22.75 21.59
N VAL A 222 -1.57 -22.02 20.77
CA VAL A 222 -2.84 -21.40 21.21
C VAL A 222 -3.92 -22.47 21.39
N GLY A 223 -3.94 -23.51 20.56
CA GLY A 223 -4.87 -24.62 20.67
C GLY A 223 -4.65 -25.46 21.94
N VAL A 224 -3.39 -25.66 22.35
CA VAL A 224 -3.05 -26.43 23.58
C VAL A 224 -3.45 -25.67 24.85
N ILE A 225 -3.26 -24.35 24.89
CA ILE A 225 -3.66 -23.53 26.04
C ILE A 225 -5.18 -23.49 26.19
N GLY A 226 -5.94 -23.34 25.10
CA GLY A 226 -7.40 -23.37 25.12
C GLY A 226 -7.99 -24.73 25.52
N GLY A 227 -7.41 -25.81 25.03
CA GLY A 227 -7.83 -27.18 25.37
C GLY A 227 -7.55 -27.57 26.83
N SER A 228 -6.42 -27.17 27.39
CA SER A 228 -6.06 -27.47 28.76
C SER A 228 -6.92 -26.73 29.79
N LEU A 229 -7.35 -25.51 29.52
CA LEU A 229 -8.27 -24.76 30.40
C LEU A 229 -9.68 -25.34 30.39
N ALA A 230 -10.18 -25.82 29.26
CA ALA A 230 -11.47 -26.46 29.16
C ALA A 230 -11.48 -27.82 29.91
N ALA A 231 -10.43 -28.60 29.79
CA ALA A 231 -10.29 -29.87 30.50
C ALA A 231 -10.21 -29.67 32.04
N ALA A 232 -9.52 -28.65 32.52
CA ALA A 232 -9.45 -28.34 33.94
C ALA A 232 -10.81 -27.90 34.53
N ALA A 233 -11.63 -27.16 33.77
CA ALA A 233 -12.96 -26.75 34.19
C ALA A 233 -13.93 -27.94 34.29
N VAL A 234 -13.88 -28.90 33.36
CA VAL A 234 -14.72 -30.10 33.38
C VAL A 234 -14.34 -31.03 34.54
N LEU A 235 -13.04 -31.26 34.79
CA LEU A 235 -12.59 -32.08 35.89
C LEU A 235 -12.89 -31.44 37.25
N GLY A 236 -12.80 -30.13 37.38
CA GLY A 236 -13.17 -29.41 38.58
C GLY A 236 -14.66 -29.54 38.94
N THR A 237 -15.57 -29.47 37.96
CA THR A 237 -17.01 -29.61 38.18
C THR A 237 -17.42 -31.04 38.52
N VAL A 238 -16.76 -32.06 37.97
CA VAL A 238 -16.99 -33.49 38.31
C VAL A 238 -16.52 -33.80 39.73
N TYR A 239 -15.36 -33.29 40.12
CA TYR A 239 -14.82 -33.50 41.48
C TYR A 239 -15.70 -32.85 42.57
N TYR A 240 -16.26 -31.68 42.29
CA TYR A 240 -17.15 -30.97 43.21
C TYR A 240 -18.51 -31.68 43.40
N ARG A 241 -19.06 -32.32 42.37
CA ARG A 241 -20.31 -33.07 42.42
C ARG A 241 -20.21 -34.38 43.18
N HIS A 242 -19.02 -34.99 43.31
CA HIS A 242 -18.84 -36.24 44.07
C HIS A 242 -18.60 -36.02 45.57
N ARG A 243 -18.43 -34.77 46.03
CA ARG A 243 -18.24 -34.45 47.47
C ARG A 243 -19.44 -33.79 48.17
N ALA A 244 -20.49 -33.51 47.45
CA ALA A 244 -21.79 -33.07 47.99
C ALA A 244 -22.77 -34.25 48.01
#